data_18156d8be3eb0da3ca7e928fc291c98b
#
_entry.id   18156d8be3eb0da3ca7e928fc291c98b
#
_cell.length_a   1.000
_cell.length_b   1.000
_cell.length_c   1.000
_cell.angle_alpha   90.00
_cell.angle_beta   90.00
_cell.angle_gamma   90.00
#
_symmetry.space_group_name_H-M   'P 1'
#
loop_
_entity.id
_entity.type
_entity.pdbx_description
1 polymer ?
#
loop_
_entity_poly.entity_id
_entity_poly.type
_entity_poly.pdbx_seq_one_letter_code
_entity_poly.pdbx_strand_id
1 'polypeptide(L)'
;MTGPTGRRGPTGTEVALIGLDLGTTRVKALLVGLDGRELGQAERPTRWQVDDDGTRADPLQLAAAGVDVTVEVSALAARLGTRVAGVGVTGMGEAGVLVDRVNRPLAPVIAWHDPRGDHARIESELGRATFERGTGMPLDAQPSISKILWLQRTHPGADRAIRFHSVPEWVLLALGGEPVSELSLASRTGLLGLADARPWRPASELVGGSLLAELILAGQPAGHAGAGPGLPGLPQHLPADLPAALAGATLTVGGHDHQTASLAVGAARDGALLDSFGTAEALLRCVRAPLDPAAVGRLAGHGVSIGWSVVPGHHTVLFGLLAGLTLERLARLLGVTDRDGRRNLGLAAVRASPTGRRVLREIDGQTYLGPLVEGLTPAEVWAAAVDQLADSAGRAIGLIEAEVGVHRDVVLAGGWMRNPAVLAAKRTRYGGSASADAAVNEAGAVGAAYLSGVAAGLLPRPAVDGLPQWNQSARPREASQT
;
A
#
# COMPACT_ATOMS: atom_id res chain seq x y z
N MET A 1 18.72 -36.49 12.98
CA MET A 1 17.84 -35.79 12.02
C MET A 1 16.55 -35.42 12.74
N THR A 2 16.53 -34.27 13.39
CA THR A 2 15.34 -33.70 14.02
C THR A 2 14.91 -32.52 13.17
N GLY A 3 13.75 -32.66 12.48
CA GLY A 3 13.13 -31.60 11.69
C GLY A 3 12.71 -30.44 12.59
N PRO A 4 12.56 -29.21 12.06
CA PRO A 4 12.17 -28.04 12.82
C PRO A 4 10.76 -28.23 13.35
N THR A 5 10.62 -28.27 14.68
CA THR A 5 9.34 -28.35 15.40
C THR A 5 8.60 -27.03 15.19
N GLY A 6 7.53 -27.06 14.39
CA GLY A 6 6.56 -25.97 14.31
C GLY A 6 6.07 -25.61 15.72
N ARG A 7 5.98 -24.33 16.04
CA ARG A 7 5.41 -23.86 17.30
C ARG A 7 3.91 -24.21 17.31
N ARG A 8 3.53 -25.12 18.19
CA ARG A 8 2.13 -25.49 18.43
C ARG A 8 1.50 -24.46 19.35
N GLY A 9 0.26 -24.07 19.06
CA GLY A 9 -0.57 -23.33 20.01
C GLY A 9 -0.87 -24.15 21.24
N PRO A 10 -1.52 -23.56 22.29
CA PRO A 10 -1.80 -24.22 23.58
C PRO A 10 -2.60 -25.52 23.47
N THR A 11 -3.25 -25.81 22.36
CA THR A 11 -4.09 -26.99 22.08
C THR A 11 -3.41 -28.04 21.19
N GLY A 12 -2.12 -27.89 20.84
CA GLY A 12 -1.40 -28.84 20.00
C GLY A 12 -1.69 -28.76 18.50
N THR A 13 -2.61 -27.90 18.04
CA THR A 13 -2.94 -27.65 16.62
C THR A 13 -1.95 -26.67 16.05
N GLU A 14 -1.47 -26.90 14.83
CA GLU A 14 -0.67 -25.90 14.10
C GLU A 14 -1.47 -24.61 13.88
N VAL A 15 -0.80 -23.47 13.93
CA VAL A 15 -1.41 -22.15 13.86
C VAL A 15 -0.84 -21.42 12.63
N ALA A 16 -1.73 -20.77 11.88
CA ALA A 16 -1.38 -19.92 10.75
C ALA A 16 -1.98 -18.50 10.90
N LEU A 17 -1.50 -17.61 10.09
CA LEU A 17 -1.92 -16.22 9.98
C LEU A 17 -2.38 -15.94 8.55
N ILE A 18 -3.34 -15.02 8.39
CA ILE A 18 -3.76 -14.53 7.09
C ILE A 18 -3.35 -13.07 6.96
N GLY A 19 -2.68 -12.74 5.84
CA GLY A 19 -2.49 -11.37 5.38
C GLY A 19 -3.34 -11.12 4.15
N LEU A 20 -4.17 -10.10 4.20
CA LEU A 20 -5.05 -9.67 3.12
C LEU A 20 -4.55 -8.32 2.60
N ASP A 21 -4.27 -8.24 1.29
CA ASP A 21 -3.83 -7.03 0.60
C ASP A 21 -4.87 -6.59 -0.45
N LEU A 22 -5.43 -5.41 -0.24
CA LEU A 22 -6.45 -4.80 -1.10
C LEU A 22 -5.79 -3.82 -2.06
N GLY A 23 -5.07 -4.37 -3.04
CA GLY A 23 -4.35 -3.60 -4.05
C GLY A 23 -5.27 -3.03 -5.15
N THR A 24 -4.76 -2.05 -5.88
CA THR A 24 -5.49 -1.38 -6.98
C THR A 24 -5.91 -2.36 -8.09
N THR A 25 -5.10 -3.36 -8.38
CA THR A 25 -5.34 -4.31 -9.48
C THR A 25 -5.94 -5.62 -8.99
N ARG A 26 -5.55 -6.08 -7.81
CA ARG A 26 -5.94 -7.38 -7.25
C ARG A 26 -6.13 -7.30 -5.74
N VAL A 27 -7.09 -8.05 -5.27
CA VAL A 27 -7.28 -8.39 -3.86
C VAL A 27 -6.62 -9.75 -3.65
N LYS A 28 -5.73 -9.86 -2.67
CA LYS A 28 -4.95 -11.07 -2.40
C LYS A 28 -4.98 -11.46 -0.95
N ALA A 29 -5.15 -12.74 -0.66
CA ALA A 29 -4.98 -13.31 0.67
C ALA A 29 -3.85 -14.33 0.67
N LEU A 30 -3.00 -14.27 1.67
CA LEU A 30 -1.88 -15.15 1.88
C LEU A 30 -2.04 -15.87 3.21
N LEU A 31 -1.97 -17.20 3.21
CA LEU A 31 -1.90 -18.02 4.41
C LEU A 31 -0.43 -18.27 4.75
N VAL A 32 -0.02 -17.93 5.97
CA VAL A 32 1.38 -17.95 6.39
C VAL A 32 1.52 -18.67 7.72
N GLY A 33 2.49 -19.54 7.86
CA GLY A 33 2.86 -20.14 9.13
C GLY A 33 3.49 -19.13 10.10
N LEU A 34 3.57 -19.45 11.39
CA LEU A 34 4.22 -18.58 12.38
C LEU A 34 5.73 -18.41 12.14
N ASP A 35 6.33 -19.24 11.30
CA ASP A 35 7.71 -19.14 10.84
C ASP A 35 7.88 -18.23 9.61
N GLY A 36 6.79 -17.67 9.08
CA GLY A 36 6.78 -16.84 7.88
C GLY A 36 6.69 -17.61 6.56
N ARG A 37 6.59 -18.94 6.61
CA ARG A 37 6.46 -19.76 5.41
C ARG A 37 5.07 -19.60 4.80
N GLU A 38 5.01 -19.34 3.50
CA GLU A 38 3.77 -19.36 2.74
C GLU A 38 3.20 -20.78 2.68
N LEU A 39 1.92 -20.92 3.05
CA LEU A 39 1.17 -22.17 3.02
C LEU A 39 0.17 -22.21 1.86
N GLY A 40 -0.22 -21.05 1.35
CA GLY A 40 -1.08 -20.91 0.18
C GLY A 40 -1.61 -19.50 0.02
N GLN A 41 -2.27 -19.28 -1.12
CA GLN A 41 -2.80 -17.96 -1.48
C GLN A 41 -4.10 -18.07 -2.27
N ALA A 42 -4.87 -16.99 -2.26
CA ALA A 42 -6.01 -16.77 -3.14
C ALA A 42 -6.00 -15.32 -3.64
N GLU A 43 -6.51 -15.10 -4.85
CA GLU A 43 -6.60 -13.75 -5.41
C GLU A 43 -7.86 -13.55 -6.24
N ARG A 44 -8.30 -12.28 -6.31
CA ARG A 44 -9.40 -11.81 -7.17
C ARG A 44 -8.98 -10.50 -7.82
N PRO A 45 -9.47 -10.19 -9.03
CA PRO A 45 -9.30 -8.87 -9.60
C PRO A 45 -10.07 -7.83 -8.78
N THR A 46 -9.46 -6.67 -8.53
CA THR A 46 -10.17 -5.50 -8.00
C THR A 46 -11.05 -4.95 -9.12
N ARG A 47 -12.37 -4.92 -8.90
CA ARG A 47 -13.34 -4.54 -9.92
C ARG A 47 -13.58 -3.03 -9.90
N TRP A 48 -12.90 -2.31 -10.78
CA TRP A 48 -13.15 -0.91 -11.06
C TRP A 48 -14.09 -0.77 -12.27
N GLN A 49 -15.01 0.17 -12.15
CA GLN A 49 -15.78 0.70 -13.27
C GLN A 49 -15.03 1.95 -13.76
N VAL A 50 -14.63 1.92 -15.03
CA VAL A 50 -13.93 3.04 -15.67
C VAL A 50 -14.86 3.57 -16.76
N ASP A 51 -15.23 4.82 -16.67
CA ASP A 51 -16.06 5.53 -17.63
C ASP A 51 -15.48 6.93 -17.91
N ASP A 52 -16.18 7.72 -18.72
CA ASP A 52 -15.74 9.08 -19.07
C ASP A 52 -15.68 10.01 -17.84
N ASP A 53 -16.44 9.69 -16.79
CA ASP A 53 -16.46 10.44 -15.54
C ASP A 53 -15.30 10.04 -14.59
N GLY A 54 -14.63 8.91 -14.81
CA GLY A 54 -13.47 8.45 -14.03
C GLY A 54 -13.55 7.01 -13.54
N THR A 55 -12.83 6.70 -12.46
CA THR A 55 -12.65 5.35 -11.92
C THR A 55 -13.32 5.21 -10.55
N ARG A 56 -14.29 4.30 -10.44
CA ARG A 56 -15.04 4.03 -9.20
C ARG A 56 -15.27 2.54 -8.98
N ALA A 57 -15.62 2.16 -7.75
CA ALA A 57 -16.01 0.78 -7.42
C ALA A 57 -17.25 0.75 -6.53
N ASP A 58 -17.98 -0.35 -6.59
CA ASP A 58 -19.05 -0.66 -5.65
C ASP A 58 -18.43 -1.09 -4.30
N PRO A 59 -18.77 -0.40 -3.19
CA PRO A 59 -18.22 -0.74 -1.87
C PRO A 59 -18.49 -2.18 -1.44
N LEU A 60 -19.67 -2.72 -1.75
CA LEU A 60 -20.04 -4.09 -1.36
C LEU A 60 -19.29 -5.13 -2.18
N GLN A 61 -19.03 -4.87 -3.46
CA GLN A 61 -18.21 -5.76 -4.29
C GLN A 61 -16.74 -5.79 -3.84
N LEU A 62 -16.19 -4.67 -3.39
CA LEU A 62 -14.85 -4.64 -2.80
C LEU A 62 -14.79 -5.46 -1.51
N ALA A 63 -15.79 -5.29 -0.63
CA ALA A 63 -15.88 -6.06 0.59
C ALA A 63 -16.01 -7.57 0.31
N ALA A 64 -16.91 -7.94 -0.60
CA ALA A 64 -17.14 -9.34 -0.99
C ALA A 64 -15.84 -9.97 -1.53
N ALA A 65 -15.09 -9.28 -2.38
CA ALA A 65 -13.83 -9.80 -2.91
C ALA A 65 -12.80 -10.09 -1.79
N GLY A 66 -12.69 -9.21 -0.80
CA GLY A 66 -11.79 -9.41 0.36
C GLY A 66 -12.22 -10.61 1.21
N VAL A 67 -13.51 -10.74 1.45
CA VAL A 67 -14.05 -11.87 2.21
C VAL A 67 -13.88 -13.19 1.45
N ASP A 68 -14.18 -13.23 0.16
CA ASP A 68 -14.07 -14.43 -0.68
C ASP A 68 -12.67 -15.02 -0.64
N VAL A 69 -11.63 -14.20 -0.84
CA VAL A 69 -10.24 -14.69 -0.79
C VAL A 69 -9.83 -15.13 0.63
N THR A 70 -10.35 -14.46 1.67
CA THR A 70 -10.08 -14.85 3.06
C THR A 70 -10.72 -16.19 3.40
N VAL A 71 -11.95 -16.43 2.98
CA VAL A 71 -12.66 -17.71 3.14
C VAL A 71 -11.93 -18.82 2.38
N GLU A 72 -11.49 -18.57 1.15
CA GLU A 72 -10.77 -19.54 0.33
C GLU A 72 -9.46 -20.01 1.00
N VAL A 73 -8.63 -19.09 1.50
CA VAL A 73 -7.37 -19.49 2.17
C VAL A 73 -7.62 -20.10 3.55
N SER A 74 -8.72 -19.75 4.25
CA SER A 74 -9.07 -20.39 5.51
C SER A 74 -9.58 -21.81 5.30
N ALA A 75 -10.26 -22.11 4.19
CA ALA A 75 -10.60 -23.46 3.79
C ALA A 75 -9.34 -24.31 3.49
N LEU A 76 -8.29 -23.69 2.95
CA LEU A 76 -6.99 -24.33 2.80
C LEU A 76 -6.36 -24.64 4.17
N ALA A 77 -6.40 -23.69 5.13
CA ALA A 77 -5.94 -23.92 6.49
C ALA A 77 -6.65 -25.13 7.13
N ALA A 78 -7.96 -25.24 6.97
CA ALA A 78 -8.74 -26.38 7.45
C ALA A 78 -8.25 -27.71 6.84
N ARG A 79 -7.98 -27.76 5.53
CA ARG A 79 -7.43 -28.96 4.86
C ARG A 79 -6.04 -29.35 5.37
N LEU A 80 -5.25 -28.37 5.80
CA LEU A 80 -3.92 -28.58 6.39
C LEU A 80 -3.99 -28.93 7.89
N GLY A 81 -5.18 -29.00 8.49
CA GLY A 81 -5.35 -29.21 9.92
C GLY A 81 -4.88 -28.06 10.80
N THR A 82 -4.83 -26.84 10.22
CA THR A 82 -4.28 -25.64 10.82
C THR A 82 -5.40 -24.66 11.19
N ARG A 83 -5.31 -24.00 12.35
CA ARG A 83 -6.23 -22.94 12.77
C ARG A 83 -5.66 -21.56 12.41
N VAL A 84 -6.49 -20.68 11.92
CA VAL A 84 -6.13 -19.28 11.71
C VAL A 84 -6.25 -18.53 13.05
N ALA A 85 -5.15 -17.97 13.52
CA ALA A 85 -5.12 -17.20 14.77
C ALA A 85 -5.39 -15.71 14.55
N GLY A 86 -5.02 -15.17 13.39
CA GLY A 86 -5.18 -13.77 13.07
C GLY A 86 -5.35 -13.50 11.59
N VAL A 87 -6.07 -12.43 11.28
CA VAL A 87 -6.24 -11.86 9.94
C VAL A 87 -5.84 -10.40 9.98
N GLY A 88 -4.83 -10.01 9.21
CA GLY A 88 -4.40 -8.62 9.04
C GLY A 88 -4.82 -8.10 7.67
N VAL A 89 -5.43 -6.93 7.64
CA VAL A 89 -5.93 -6.32 6.40
C VAL A 89 -5.11 -5.08 6.08
N THR A 90 -4.44 -5.07 4.94
CA THR A 90 -3.74 -3.92 4.39
C THR A 90 -4.28 -3.57 3.01
N GLY A 91 -3.90 -2.46 2.46
CA GLY A 91 -4.26 -2.09 1.09
C GLY A 91 -4.03 -0.64 0.77
N MET A 92 -4.63 -0.22 -0.35
CA MET A 92 -4.52 1.13 -0.87
C MET A 92 -5.01 2.18 0.14
N GLY A 93 -4.28 3.28 0.23
CA GLY A 93 -4.72 4.50 0.91
C GLY A 93 -5.67 5.33 0.05
N GLU A 94 -6.13 6.44 0.57
CA GLU A 94 -6.93 7.51 -0.03
C GLU A 94 -8.31 7.10 -0.58
N ALA A 95 -8.48 5.85 -1.00
CA ALA A 95 -9.77 5.28 -1.38
C ALA A 95 -10.52 4.76 -0.15
N GLY A 96 -11.84 4.98 -0.10
CA GLY A 96 -12.65 4.51 1.03
C GLY A 96 -14.13 4.75 0.85
N VAL A 97 -14.89 4.45 1.89
CA VAL A 97 -16.34 4.35 1.91
C VAL A 97 -16.93 5.34 2.92
N LEU A 98 -17.81 6.20 2.46
CA LEU A 98 -18.66 7.03 3.31
C LEU A 98 -19.86 6.21 3.78
N VAL A 99 -20.12 6.16 5.08
CA VAL A 99 -21.20 5.33 5.66
C VAL A 99 -22.10 6.10 6.61
N ASP A 100 -23.34 5.60 6.74
CA ASP A 100 -24.31 6.03 7.74
C ASP A 100 -24.10 5.33 9.11
N ARG A 101 -25.03 5.56 10.04
CA ARG A 101 -24.97 5.02 11.42
C ARG A 101 -25.03 3.50 11.53
N VAL A 102 -25.49 2.82 10.48
CA VAL A 102 -25.59 1.36 10.43
C VAL A 102 -24.60 0.76 9.43
N ASN A 103 -23.53 1.50 9.10
CA ASN A 103 -22.49 1.12 8.14
C ASN A 103 -23.05 0.83 6.73
N ARG A 104 -24.14 1.51 6.30
CA ARG A 104 -24.60 1.43 4.91
C ARG A 104 -23.77 2.40 4.07
N PRO A 105 -23.19 1.96 2.92
CA PRO A 105 -22.47 2.85 2.03
C PRO A 105 -23.40 3.89 1.41
N LEU A 106 -22.95 5.14 1.35
CA LEU A 106 -23.71 6.29 0.85
C LEU A 106 -23.26 6.76 -0.54
N ALA A 107 -22.12 6.29 -1.01
CA ALA A 107 -21.56 6.66 -2.30
C ALA A 107 -20.62 5.54 -2.80
N PRO A 108 -20.28 5.53 -4.11
CA PRO A 108 -19.25 4.63 -4.63
C PRO A 108 -17.87 5.00 -4.05
N VAL A 109 -16.95 4.03 -4.06
CA VAL A 109 -15.53 4.25 -3.78
C VAL A 109 -14.90 4.91 -5.00
N ILE A 110 -14.28 6.07 -4.81
CA ILE A 110 -13.48 6.72 -5.84
C ILE A 110 -12.04 6.20 -5.75
N ALA A 111 -11.45 5.80 -6.88
CA ALA A 111 -10.09 5.29 -6.91
C ALA A 111 -9.09 6.36 -6.42
N TRP A 112 -8.02 5.94 -5.74
CA TRP A 112 -7.02 6.86 -5.20
C TRP A 112 -6.37 7.73 -6.29
N HIS A 113 -6.15 7.19 -7.48
CA HIS A 113 -5.55 7.85 -8.64
C HIS A 113 -6.55 8.61 -9.53
N ASP A 114 -7.83 8.62 -9.17
CA ASP A 114 -8.85 9.34 -9.91
C ASP A 114 -8.67 10.86 -9.72
N PRO A 115 -8.70 11.66 -10.80
CA PRO A 115 -8.46 13.10 -10.71
C PRO A 115 -9.62 13.89 -10.09
N ARG A 116 -10.78 13.27 -9.87
CA ARG A 116 -11.91 13.95 -9.22
C ARG A 116 -11.63 14.23 -7.77
N GLY A 117 -11.90 15.46 -7.35
CA GLY A 117 -11.74 15.96 -6.01
C GLY A 117 -12.08 17.44 -5.92
N ASP A 118 -12.40 17.92 -4.74
CA ASP A 118 -12.71 19.33 -4.49
C ASP A 118 -11.59 20.00 -3.67
N HIS A 119 -10.34 19.82 -4.14
CA HIS A 119 -9.16 20.41 -3.50
C HIS A 119 -9.14 21.94 -3.61
N ALA A 120 -9.79 22.50 -4.63
CA ALA A 120 -9.95 23.96 -4.74
C ALA A 120 -10.74 24.54 -3.58
N ARG A 121 -11.75 23.83 -3.07
CA ARG A 121 -12.49 24.22 -1.87
C ARG A 121 -11.58 24.21 -0.62
N ILE A 122 -10.77 23.17 -0.46
CA ILE A 122 -9.81 23.09 0.64
C ILE A 122 -8.83 24.28 0.58
N GLU A 123 -8.33 24.60 -0.62
CA GLU A 123 -7.41 25.72 -0.81
C GLU A 123 -8.05 27.06 -0.47
N SER A 124 -9.31 27.29 -0.89
CA SER A 124 -10.02 28.54 -0.63
C SER A 124 -10.41 28.73 0.82
N GLU A 125 -10.78 27.65 1.55
CA GLU A 125 -11.28 27.76 2.94
C GLU A 125 -10.17 27.60 3.99
N LEU A 126 -9.14 26.79 3.74
CA LEU A 126 -8.07 26.51 4.71
C LEU A 126 -6.72 27.08 4.28
N GLY A 127 -6.50 27.28 3.00
CA GLY A 127 -5.21 27.61 2.42
C GLY A 127 -4.27 26.41 2.28
N ARG A 128 -3.60 26.32 1.14
CA ARG A 128 -2.67 25.22 0.79
C ARG A 128 -1.65 24.93 1.89
N ALA A 129 -0.89 25.94 2.28
CA ALA A 129 0.18 25.79 3.25
C ALA A 129 -0.31 25.37 4.66
N THR A 130 -1.54 25.76 5.04
CA THR A 130 -2.15 25.35 6.30
C THR A 130 -2.53 23.87 6.25
N PHE A 131 -3.17 23.43 5.14
CA PHE A 131 -3.53 22.04 4.95
C PHE A 131 -2.30 21.14 4.94
N GLU A 132 -1.30 21.47 4.11
CA GLU A 132 -0.09 20.66 3.93
C GLU A 132 0.70 20.53 5.25
N ARG A 133 0.89 21.61 6.00
CA ARG A 133 1.56 21.53 7.31
C ARG A 133 0.73 20.82 8.37
N GLY A 134 -0.59 20.98 8.34
CA GLY A 134 -1.48 20.38 9.35
C GLY A 134 -1.63 18.87 9.19
N THR A 135 -1.67 18.38 7.96
CA THR A 135 -1.95 16.99 7.65
C THR A 135 -0.74 16.20 7.11
N GLY A 136 0.29 16.89 6.60
CA GLY A 136 1.42 16.28 5.92
C GLY A 136 1.09 15.80 4.49
N MET A 137 -0.11 16.05 3.99
CA MET A 137 -0.54 15.65 2.65
C MET A 137 -0.37 16.79 1.65
N PRO A 138 0.17 16.55 0.45
CA PRO A 138 0.08 17.49 -0.67
C PRO A 138 -1.39 17.84 -0.96
N LEU A 139 -1.66 19.10 -1.30
CA LEU A 139 -3.02 19.52 -1.64
C LEU A 139 -3.28 19.32 -3.14
N ASP A 140 -3.93 18.22 -3.45
CA ASP A 140 -4.39 17.83 -4.79
C ASP A 140 -5.67 16.98 -4.70
N ALA A 141 -5.98 16.22 -5.75
CA ALA A 141 -7.13 15.32 -5.75
C ALA A 141 -6.90 14.02 -4.97
N GLN A 142 -5.67 13.70 -4.56
CA GLN A 142 -5.33 12.40 -3.99
C GLN A 142 -5.85 12.21 -2.56
N PRO A 143 -5.65 13.12 -1.57
CA PRO A 143 -6.17 12.93 -0.22
C PRO A 143 -7.67 12.66 -0.20
N SER A 144 -8.12 11.73 0.64
CA SER A 144 -9.54 11.34 0.69
C SER A 144 -10.48 12.51 0.91
N ILE A 145 -10.09 13.53 1.67
CA ILE A 145 -10.91 14.72 1.93
C ILE A 145 -11.33 15.43 0.62
N SER A 146 -10.45 15.48 -0.38
CA SER A 146 -10.79 16.06 -1.68
C SER A 146 -11.92 15.29 -2.36
N LYS A 147 -11.88 13.95 -2.29
CA LYS A 147 -12.92 13.05 -2.83
C LYS A 147 -14.20 13.10 -1.98
N ILE A 148 -14.07 13.16 -0.67
CA ILE A 148 -15.21 13.29 0.26
C ILE A 148 -16.01 14.55 -0.05
N LEU A 149 -15.37 15.71 -0.16
CA LEU A 149 -16.03 16.97 -0.49
C LEU A 149 -16.69 16.92 -1.87
N TRP A 150 -16.03 16.31 -2.85
CA TRP A 150 -16.61 16.11 -4.19
C TRP A 150 -17.85 15.21 -4.12
N LEU A 151 -17.81 14.09 -3.39
CA LEU A 151 -18.94 13.19 -3.20
C LEU A 151 -20.08 13.87 -2.45
N GLN A 152 -19.82 14.61 -1.38
CA GLN A 152 -20.85 15.38 -0.65
C GLN A 152 -21.58 16.37 -1.54
N ARG A 153 -20.90 16.93 -2.54
CA ARG A 153 -21.50 17.86 -3.50
C ARG A 153 -22.26 17.17 -4.63
N THR A 154 -21.85 15.97 -5.05
CA THR A 154 -22.33 15.33 -6.28
C THR A 154 -23.20 14.10 -6.06
N HIS A 155 -23.14 13.47 -4.87
CA HIS A 155 -23.90 12.25 -4.54
C HIS A 155 -24.96 12.55 -3.46
N PRO A 156 -26.26 12.39 -3.78
CA PRO A 156 -27.33 12.61 -2.82
C PRO A 156 -27.17 11.76 -1.57
N GLY A 157 -27.07 12.40 -0.42
CA GLY A 157 -26.97 11.74 0.88
C GLY A 157 -25.56 11.44 1.37
N ALA A 158 -24.51 11.69 0.57
CA ALA A 158 -23.12 11.55 1.03
C ALA A 158 -22.78 12.57 2.13
N ASP A 159 -23.47 13.71 2.19
CA ASP A 159 -23.40 14.72 3.23
C ASP A 159 -23.89 14.23 4.61
N ARG A 160 -24.66 13.11 4.64
CA ARG A 160 -25.15 12.48 5.88
C ARG A 160 -24.19 11.45 6.46
N ALA A 161 -23.03 11.27 5.84
CA ALA A 161 -22.02 10.34 6.33
C ALA A 161 -21.57 10.71 7.73
N ILE A 162 -21.45 9.70 8.58
CA ILE A 162 -20.92 9.87 9.94
C ILE A 162 -19.53 9.25 10.11
N ARG A 163 -19.10 8.43 9.13
CA ARG A 163 -17.76 7.83 9.10
C ARG A 163 -17.27 7.67 7.67
N PHE A 164 -15.95 7.69 7.57
CA PHE A 164 -15.20 7.28 6.41
C PHE A 164 -14.30 6.12 6.80
N HIS A 165 -14.42 5.00 6.12
CA HIS A 165 -13.53 3.85 6.27
C HIS A 165 -12.65 3.73 5.03
N SER A 166 -11.34 3.61 5.21
CA SER A 166 -10.45 3.18 4.11
C SER A 166 -10.87 1.79 3.62
N VAL A 167 -10.46 1.41 2.41
CA VAL A 167 -10.81 0.09 1.84
C VAL A 167 -10.40 -1.07 2.77
N PRO A 168 -9.20 -1.09 3.41
CA PRO A 168 -8.85 -2.12 4.39
C PRO A 168 -9.78 -2.16 5.61
N GLU A 169 -10.12 -1.02 6.18
CA GLU A 169 -11.03 -0.91 7.33
C GLU A 169 -12.45 -1.36 6.96
N TRP A 170 -12.90 -1.06 5.74
CA TRP A 170 -14.18 -1.51 5.22
C TRP A 170 -14.29 -3.04 5.11
N VAL A 171 -13.22 -3.68 4.61
CA VAL A 171 -13.17 -5.15 4.53
C VAL A 171 -13.04 -5.79 5.91
N LEU A 172 -12.32 -5.15 6.83
CA LEU A 172 -12.26 -5.60 8.23
C LEU A 172 -13.67 -5.66 8.86
N LEU A 173 -14.51 -4.63 8.63
CA LEU A 173 -15.91 -4.63 9.08
C LEU A 173 -16.72 -5.78 8.44
N ALA A 174 -16.47 -6.06 7.15
CA ALA A 174 -17.12 -7.18 6.45
C ALA A 174 -16.77 -8.54 7.06
N LEU A 175 -15.57 -8.69 7.61
CA LEU A 175 -15.12 -9.88 8.33
C LEU A 175 -15.67 -9.98 9.77
N GLY A 176 -16.42 -8.98 10.23
CA GLY A 176 -16.98 -8.91 11.59
C GLY A 176 -16.12 -8.15 12.59
N GLY A 177 -15.19 -7.33 12.11
CA GLY A 177 -14.37 -6.44 12.92
C GLY A 177 -15.12 -5.21 13.47
N GLU A 178 -14.43 -4.42 14.26
CA GLU A 178 -14.92 -3.18 14.86
C GLU A 178 -14.64 -1.97 13.95
N PRO A 179 -15.47 -0.92 14.02
CA PRO A 179 -15.24 0.32 13.26
C PRO A 179 -14.06 1.07 13.85
N VAL A 180 -12.91 0.98 13.20
CA VAL A 180 -11.66 1.63 13.58
C VAL A 180 -11.09 2.46 12.44
N SER A 181 -10.15 3.36 12.73
CA SER A 181 -9.30 4.06 11.77
C SER A 181 -7.83 3.84 12.14
N GLU A 182 -7.09 3.17 11.27
CA GLU A 182 -5.68 2.90 11.51
C GLU A 182 -4.83 4.13 11.13
N LEU A 183 -3.84 4.49 11.96
CA LEU A 183 -3.12 5.77 11.87
C LEU A 183 -2.45 6.01 10.51
N SER A 184 -1.84 4.99 9.89
CA SER A 184 -1.16 5.17 8.62
C SER A 184 -2.14 5.39 7.46
N LEU A 185 -3.30 4.74 7.50
CA LEU A 185 -4.40 4.95 6.56
C LEU A 185 -5.13 6.26 6.83
N ALA A 186 -5.40 6.59 8.11
CA ALA A 186 -6.01 7.86 8.50
C ALA A 186 -5.17 9.06 8.05
N SER A 187 -3.83 8.94 8.08
CA SER A 187 -2.91 9.96 7.56
C SER A 187 -3.09 10.25 6.07
N ARG A 188 -3.56 9.26 5.28
CA ARG A 188 -3.79 9.44 3.84
C ARG A 188 -5.08 10.18 3.52
N THR A 189 -5.92 10.39 4.53
CA THR A 189 -7.25 10.99 4.34
C THR A 189 -7.23 12.51 4.24
N GLY A 190 -6.25 13.17 4.84
CA GLY A 190 -6.26 14.62 5.09
C GLY A 190 -7.24 15.03 6.22
N LEU A 191 -7.77 14.05 6.98
CA LEU A 191 -8.65 14.26 8.13
C LEU A 191 -7.89 14.17 9.47
N LEU A 192 -6.67 13.64 9.47
CA LEU A 192 -5.84 13.44 10.64
C LEU A 192 -4.79 14.54 10.77
N GLY A 193 -4.61 15.07 11.96
CA GLY A 193 -3.50 15.99 12.29
C GLY A 193 -2.19 15.23 12.40
N LEU A 194 -1.16 15.71 11.71
CA LEU A 194 0.15 15.08 11.73
C LEU A 194 0.85 15.27 13.09
N ALA A 195 0.63 16.40 13.77
CA ALA A 195 1.36 16.75 14.98
C ALA A 195 0.95 15.91 16.19
N ASP A 196 -0.31 15.52 16.30
CA ASP A 196 -0.91 14.96 17.52
C ASP A 196 -1.66 13.65 17.31
N ALA A 197 -1.72 13.13 16.06
CA ALA A 197 -2.47 11.92 15.69
C ALA A 197 -3.95 11.99 16.13
N ARG A 198 -4.58 13.14 15.95
CA ARG A 198 -6.00 13.36 16.27
C ARG A 198 -6.77 13.81 15.03
N PRO A 199 -8.11 13.68 15.01
CA PRO A 199 -8.91 14.30 13.96
C PRO A 199 -8.55 15.79 13.83
N TRP A 200 -8.14 16.21 12.63
CA TRP A 200 -7.73 17.59 12.38
C TRP A 200 -8.96 18.49 12.32
N ARG A 201 -9.09 19.37 13.30
CA ARG A 201 -10.28 20.17 13.49
C ARG A 201 -10.70 20.96 12.23
N PRO A 202 -9.80 21.67 11.51
CA PRO A 202 -10.21 22.39 10.30
C PRO A 202 -10.81 21.48 9.22
N ALA A 203 -10.26 20.27 9.01
CA ALA A 203 -10.83 19.31 8.08
C ALA A 203 -12.18 18.78 8.57
N SER A 204 -12.32 18.50 9.87
CA SER A 204 -13.58 18.04 10.45
C SER A 204 -14.69 19.08 10.29
N GLU A 205 -14.39 20.36 10.50
CA GLU A 205 -15.34 21.46 10.29
C GLU A 205 -15.75 21.56 8.80
N LEU A 206 -14.79 21.39 7.88
CA LEU A 206 -15.01 21.48 6.44
C LEU A 206 -15.91 20.36 5.90
N VAL A 207 -15.80 19.12 6.41
CA VAL A 207 -16.61 17.96 5.98
C VAL A 207 -17.90 17.77 6.80
N GLY A 208 -18.17 18.64 7.77
CA GLY A 208 -19.41 18.61 8.57
C GLY A 208 -19.34 17.75 9.84
N GLY A 209 -18.16 17.32 10.28
CA GLY A 209 -17.93 16.55 11.51
C GLY A 209 -16.72 15.63 11.41
N SER A 210 -16.31 15.01 12.52
CA SER A 210 -15.26 14.01 12.49
C SER A 210 -15.76 12.73 11.80
N LEU A 211 -15.12 12.35 10.71
CA LEU A 211 -15.43 11.14 9.96
C LEU A 211 -14.52 9.96 10.33
N LEU A 212 -13.47 10.17 11.13
CA LEU A 212 -12.61 9.09 11.62
C LEU A 212 -13.28 8.35 12.77
N ALA A 213 -13.15 7.03 12.77
CA ALA A 213 -13.52 6.17 13.89
C ALA A 213 -12.47 6.21 15.00
N GLU A 214 -12.54 5.29 15.96
CA GLU A 214 -11.50 5.13 16.99
C GLU A 214 -10.13 4.88 16.34
N LEU A 215 -9.14 5.67 16.73
CA LEU A 215 -7.80 5.58 16.15
C LEU A 215 -7.01 4.44 16.78
N ILE A 216 -6.48 3.55 15.95
CA ILE A 216 -5.64 2.44 16.36
C ILE A 216 -4.28 2.43 15.65
N LEU A 217 -3.31 1.75 16.23
CA LEU A 217 -2.02 1.45 15.58
C LEU A 217 -2.15 0.17 14.74
N ALA A 218 -1.37 0.06 13.69
CA ALA A 218 -1.22 -1.18 12.94
C ALA A 218 -0.86 -2.36 13.88
N GLY A 219 -1.53 -3.50 13.69
CA GLY A 219 -1.34 -4.66 14.56
C GLY A 219 -1.98 -4.56 15.96
N GLN A 220 -2.83 -3.56 16.21
CA GLN A 220 -3.74 -3.61 17.38
C GLN A 220 -4.97 -4.46 17.05
N PRO A 221 -5.50 -5.26 18.02
CA PRO A 221 -6.75 -5.98 17.82
C PRO A 221 -7.90 -5.02 17.48
N ALA A 222 -8.73 -5.41 16.51
CA ALA A 222 -9.92 -4.69 16.07
C ALA A 222 -11.10 -5.65 15.89
N GLY A 223 -11.33 -6.50 16.88
CA GLY A 223 -12.39 -7.50 16.92
C GLY A 223 -11.94 -8.90 16.51
N HIS A 224 -12.93 -9.77 16.32
CA HIS A 224 -12.73 -11.17 15.95
C HIS A 224 -13.57 -11.54 14.73
N ALA A 225 -13.06 -12.44 13.90
CA ALA A 225 -13.78 -12.90 12.71
C ALA A 225 -15.13 -13.51 13.09
N GLY A 226 -16.18 -13.00 12.47
CA GLY A 226 -17.57 -13.40 12.70
C GLY A 226 -18.23 -12.86 13.97
N ALA A 227 -17.57 -12.04 14.78
CA ALA A 227 -18.15 -11.53 16.03
C ALA A 227 -19.06 -10.32 15.83
N GLY A 228 -18.78 -9.47 14.84
CA GLY A 228 -19.57 -8.25 14.54
C GLY A 228 -20.76 -8.51 13.64
N PRO A 229 -21.61 -7.49 13.45
CA PRO A 229 -22.84 -7.60 12.65
C PRO A 229 -22.61 -7.74 11.14
N GLY A 230 -21.35 -7.58 10.69
CA GLY A 230 -21.03 -7.52 9.27
C GLY A 230 -21.53 -6.23 8.60
N LEU A 231 -21.62 -6.22 7.27
CA LEU A 231 -22.07 -5.08 6.49
C LEU A 231 -23.48 -5.29 5.94
N PRO A 232 -24.40 -4.31 6.08
CA PRO A 232 -25.71 -4.37 5.44
C PRO A 232 -25.58 -4.48 3.91
N GLY A 233 -26.29 -5.44 3.32
CA GLY A 233 -26.33 -5.64 1.87
C GLY A 233 -25.27 -6.60 1.32
N LEU A 234 -24.33 -7.09 2.14
CA LEU A 234 -23.56 -8.27 1.76
C LEU A 234 -24.46 -9.51 1.74
N PRO A 235 -24.27 -10.43 0.79
CA PRO A 235 -24.95 -11.73 0.81
C PRO A 235 -24.77 -12.38 2.17
N GLN A 236 -25.83 -12.99 2.71
CA GLN A 236 -25.91 -13.53 4.09
C GLN A 236 -24.95 -14.69 4.40
N HIS A 237 -23.99 -15.00 3.56
CA HIS A 237 -23.02 -16.09 3.76
C HIS A 237 -21.82 -15.73 4.63
N LEU A 238 -21.79 -14.52 5.19
CA LEU A 238 -20.67 -14.02 5.99
C LEU A 238 -21.26 -13.21 7.15
N PRO A 239 -21.34 -13.60 8.30
CA PRO A 239 -20.53 -14.24 9.32
C PRO A 239 -21.10 -15.58 9.83
N ALA A 240 -22.31 -15.99 9.40
CA ALA A 240 -22.92 -17.22 9.94
C ALA A 240 -22.25 -18.52 9.49
N ASP A 241 -21.58 -18.50 8.30
CA ASP A 241 -20.96 -19.66 7.67
C ASP A 241 -19.43 -19.51 7.50
N LEU A 242 -18.76 -18.77 8.40
CA LEU A 242 -17.30 -18.71 8.39
C LEU A 242 -16.72 -20.12 8.57
N PRO A 243 -15.69 -20.50 7.79
CA PRO A 243 -14.99 -21.76 8.03
C PRO A 243 -14.54 -21.88 9.48
N ALA A 244 -14.72 -23.04 10.09
CA ALA A 244 -14.34 -23.27 11.48
C ALA A 244 -12.88 -22.92 11.78
N ALA A 245 -12.00 -23.04 10.77
CA ALA A 245 -10.60 -22.65 10.89
C ALA A 245 -10.40 -21.11 11.07
N LEU A 246 -11.37 -20.29 10.63
CA LEU A 246 -11.32 -18.83 10.69
C LEU A 246 -12.08 -18.27 11.91
N ALA A 247 -13.04 -19.03 12.46
CA ALA A 247 -13.90 -18.57 13.53
C ALA A 247 -13.08 -18.09 14.74
N GLY A 248 -13.37 -16.88 15.21
CA GLY A 248 -12.70 -16.26 16.35
C GLY A 248 -11.25 -15.83 16.11
N ALA A 249 -10.74 -15.86 14.87
CA ALA A 249 -9.44 -15.29 14.54
C ALA A 249 -9.41 -13.79 14.89
N THR A 250 -8.32 -13.32 15.49
CA THR A 250 -8.14 -11.90 15.82
C THR A 250 -8.02 -11.08 14.54
N LEU A 251 -8.84 -10.06 14.42
CA LEU A 251 -8.78 -9.13 13.28
C LEU A 251 -7.92 -7.92 13.61
N THR A 252 -7.19 -7.41 12.62
CA THR A 252 -6.43 -6.16 12.73
C THR A 252 -6.30 -5.47 11.38
N VAL A 253 -6.11 -4.15 11.41
CA VAL A 253 -5.66 -3.39 10.24
C VAL A 253 -4.13 -3.38 10.22
N GLY A 254 -3.56 -3.79 9.09
CA GLY A 254 -2.11 -3.80 8.86
C GLY A 254 -1.56 -2.45 8.41
N GLY A 255 -2.44 -1.50 8.04
CA GLY A 255 -2.08 -0.17 7.58
C GLY A 255 -1.98 -0.03 6.07
N HIS A 256 -1.38 1.06 5.63
CA HIS A 256 -1.16 1.39 4.22
C HIS A 256 -0.19 0.39 3.55
N ASP A 257 -0.53 -0.12 2.37
CA ASP A 257 0.15 -1.23 1.68
C ASP A 257 1.67 -1.04 1.53
N HIS A 258 2.12 0.11 1.03
CA HIS A 258 3.56 0.40 0.89
C HIS A 258 4.30 0.41 2.21
N GLN A 259 3.67 0.86 3.29
CA GLN A 259 4.27 0.86 4.63
C GLN A 259 4.32 -0.56 5.20
N THR A 260 3.25 -1.33 5.01
CA THR A 260 3.17 -2.73 5.42
C THR A 260 4.15 -3.59 4.63
N ALA A 261 4.28 -3.32 3.33
CA ALA A 261 5.30 -3.95 2.49
C ALA A 261 6.72 -3.60 2.94
N SER A 262 6.96 -2.33 3.32
CA SER A 262 8.29 -1.90 3.83
C SER A 262 8.71 -2.68 5.09
N LEU A 263 7.73 -2.98 5.94
CA LEU A 263 7.93 -3.82 7.12
C LEU A 263 8.37 -5.23 6.72
N ALA A 264 7.68 -5.86 5.77
CA ALA A 264 7.95 -7.23 5.33
C ALA A 264 9.34 -7.40 4.68
N VAL A 265 9.80 -6.38 3.95
CA VAL A 265 11.12 -6.42 3.29
C VAL A 265 12.25 -5.84 4.16
N GLY A 266 11.97 -5.50 5.43
CA GLY A 266 12.96 -4.96 6.36
C GLY A 266 13.39 -3.51 6.08
N ALA A 267 12.60 -2.76 5.30
CA ALA A 267 12.89 -1.36 4.99
C ALA A 267 12.22 -0.36 5.98
N ALA A 268 11.34 -0.83 6.87
CA ALA A 268 10.71 0.01 7.90
C ALA A 268 11.66 0.21 9.10
N ARG A 269 12.89 0.60 8.84
CA ARG A 269 13.94 0.83 9.85
C ARG A 269 14.64 2.15 9.61
N ASP A 270 15.25 2.68 10.66
CA ASP A 270 15.99 3.93 10.58
C ASP A 270 17.12 3.87 9.55
N GLY A 271 17.21 4.90 8.73
CA GLY A 271 18.22 5.03 7.67
C GLY A 271 17.98 4.18 6.42
N ALA A 272 16.94 3.35 6.35
CA ALA A 272 16.58 2.63 5.12
C ALA A 272 15.69 3.46 4.21
N LEU A 273 15.86 3.30 2.90
CA LEU A 273 14.96 3.76 1.84
C LEU A 273 14.36 2.53 1.16
N LEU A 274 13.04 2.44 1.10
CA LEU A 274 12.36 1.52 0.20
C LEU A 274 12.18 2.20 -1.17
N ASP A 275 12.60 1.53 -2.24
CA ASP A 275 12.23 1.84 -3.61
C ASP A 275 11.39 0.66 -4.14
N SER A 276 10.07 0.80 -4.06
CA SER A 276 9.12 -0.21 -4.49
C SER A 276 8.57 0.14 -5.87
N PHE A 277 9.01 -0.58 -6.89
CA PHE A 277 8.67 -0.32 -8.28
C PHE A 277 7.64 -1.35 -8.81
N GLY A 278 6.37 -1.10 -8.53
CA GLY A 278 5.20 -1.81 -9.04
C GLY A 278 4.50 -1.05 -10.17
N THR A 279 3.17 -1.00 -10.15
CA THR A 279 2.34 -0.16 -11.05
C THR A 279 2.68 1.32 -10.88
N ALA A 280 2.78 1.78 -9.65
CA ALA A 280 3.47 3.00 -9.26
C ALA A 280 4.85 2.64 -8.69
N GLU A 281 5.76 3.60 -8.71
CA GLU A 281 6.98 3.54 -7.92
C GLU A 281 6.77 4.34 -6.64
N ALA A 282 7.06 3.74 -5.50
CA ALA A 282 6.97 4.37 -4.20
C ALA A 282 8.35 4.44 -3.53
N LEU A 283 8.78 5.65 -3.22
CA LEU A 283 9.99 5.95 -2.47
C LEU A 283 9.58 6.25 -1.02
N LEU A 284 9.98 5.41 -0.07
CA LEU A 284 9.49 5.46 1.30
C LEU A 284 10.65 5.48 2.30
N ARG A 285 10.56 6.41 3.25
CA ARG A 285 11.43 6.48 4.44
C ARG A 285 10.58 6.41 5.70
N CYS A 286 11.00 5.57 6.63
CA CYS A 286 10.49 5.58 8.01
C CYS A 286 11.43 6.43 8.86
N VAL A 287 10.91 7.45 9.54
CA VAL A 287 11.69 8.43 10.30
C VAL A 287 11.06 8.67 11.67
N ARG A 288 11.86 8.98 12.68
CA ARG A 288 11.33 9.26 14.03
C ARG A 288 10.42 10.48 14.02
N ALA A 289 9.26 10.36 14.65
CA ALA A 289 8.32 11.48 14.83
C ALA A 289 8.68 12.29 16.11
N PRO A 290 8.31 13.59 16.16
CA PRO A 290 7.75 14.40 15.07
C PRO A 290 8.82 14.95 14.13
N LEU A 291 8.44 15.17 12.86
CA LEU A 291 9.22 16.00 11.95
C LEU A 291 8.96 17.49 12.22
N ASP A 292 9.94 18.34 11.90
CA ASP A 292 9.77 19.79 11.92
C ASP A 292 8.64 20.25 11.01
N PRO A 293 7.66 21.04 11.47
CA PRO A 293 6.54 21.52 10.67
C PRO A 293 6.95 22.31 9.41
N ALA A 294 8.11 22.98 9.43
CA ALA A 294 8.61 23.68 8.25
C ALA A 294 9.13 22.69 7.19
N ALA A 295 9.80 21.61 7.62
CA ALA A 295 10.22 20.50 6.74
C ALA A 295 8.99 19.79 6.14
N VAL A 296 7.95 19.55 6.95
CA VAL A 296 6.68 18.97 6.46
C VAL A 296 6.08 19.84 5.34
N GLY A 297 5.99 21.16 5.56
CA GLY A 297 5.46 22.07 4.56
C GLY A 297 6.28 22.11 3.26
N ARG A 298 7.62 22.06 3.35
CA ARG A 298 8.49 22.01 2.16
C ARG A 298 8.32 20.69 1.39
N LEU A 299 8.33 19.56 2.08
CA LEU A 299 8.13 18.25 1.47
C LEU A 299 6.75 18.15 0.80
N ALA A 300 5.68 18.50 1.49
CA ALA A 300 4.33 18.43 0.95
C ALA A 300 4.15 19.36 -0.26
N GLY A 301 4.71 20.59 -0.21
CA GLY A 301 4.72 21.51 -1.34
C GLY A 301 5.46 20.99 -2.59
N HIS A 302 6.30 19.95 -2.45
CA HIS A 302 6.97 19.24 -3.54
C HIS A 302 6.32 17.89 -3.89
N GLY A 303 5.11 17.63 -3.38
CA GLY A 303 4.37 16.40 -3.66
C GLY A 303 4.78 15.19 -2.81
N VAL A 304 5.63 15.38 -1.79
CA VAL A 304 6.00 14.32 -0.84
C VAL A 304 5.02 14.31 0.29
N SER A 305 4.35 13.19 0.52
CA SER A 305 3.42 13.03 1.64
C SER A 305 4.12 12.55 2.91
N ILE A 306 3.68 13.08 4.04
CA ILE A 306 4.13 12.68 5.38
C ILE A 306 2.92 12.20 6.16
N GLY A 307 3.04 11.07 6.84
CA GLY A 307 1.97 10.52 7.67
C GLY A 307 2.50 9.68 8.80
N TRP A 308 1.64 9.26 9.70
CA TRP A 308 1.99 8.30 10.74
C TRP A 308 2.34 6.95 10.12
N SER A 309 3.34 6.31 10.70
CA SER A 309 3.86 5.04 10.21
C SER A 309 3.15 3.85 10.88
N VAL A 310 3.15 2.69 10.19
CA VAL A 310 2.82 1.39 10.81
C VAL A 310 3.81 1.02 11.93
N VAL A 311 4.97 1.66 11.98
CA VAL A 311 5.93 1.55 13.09
C VAL A 311 5.60 2.63 14.14
N PRO A 312 5.25 2.24 15.39
CA PRO A 312 4.87 3.20 16.41
C PRO A 312 5.93 4.28 16.67
N GLY A 313 5.48 5.53 16.85
CA GLY A 313 6.36 6.68 17.14
C GLY A 313 7.17 7.18 15.94
N HIS A 314 6.80 6.78 14.72
CA HIS A 314 7.48 7.20 13.49
C HIS A 314 6.51 7.84 12.50
N HIS A 315 7.06 8.68 11.65
CA HIS A 315 6.41 9.14 10.42
C HIS A 315 6.95 8.35 9.22
N THR A 316 6.10 8.21 8.23
CA THR A 316 6.49 7.76 6.89
C THR A 316 6.54 8.96 5.97
N VAL A 317 7.67 9.14 5.29
CA VAL A 317 7.86 10.09 4.19
C VAL A 317 7.74 9.30 2.90
N LEU A 318 6.76 9.63 2.07
CA LEU A 318 6.39 8.86 0.88
C LEU A 318 6.28 9.76 -0.35
N PHE A 319 6.96 9.39 -1.43
CA PHE A 319 6.80 9.98 -2.74
C PHE A 319 6.42 8.92 -3.77
N GLY A 320 5.36 9.19 -4.54
CA GLY A 320 4.85 8.31 -5.57
C GLY A 320 5.18 8.82 -6.99
N LEU A 321 5.53 7.90 -7.88
CA LEU A 321 5.76 8.15 -9.31
C LEU A 321 4.92 7.16 -10.13
N LEU A 322 4.28 7.60 -11.21
CA LEU A 322 3.55 6.71 -12.12
C LEU A 322 4.50 5.98 -13.10
N ALA A 323 5.70 5.66 -12.65
CA ALA A 323 6.78 5.12 -13.46
C ALA A 323 6.45 3.76 -14.06
N GLY A 324 5.83 2.86 -13.30
CA GLY A 324 5.48 1.53 -13.78
C GLY A 324 4.41 1.54 -14.87
N LEU A 325 3.38 2.38 -14.72
CA LEU A 325 2.36 2.59 -15.78
C LEU A 325 2.99 3.18 -17.03
N THR A 326 3.93 4.11 -16.89
CA THR A 326 4.67 4.70 -18.01
C THR A 326 5.46 3.63 -18.77
N LEU A 327 6.20 2.77 -18.05
CA LEU A 327 6.94 1.67 -18.66
C LEU A 327 6.02 0.64 -19.32
N GLU A 328 4.88 0.33 -18.71
CA GLU A 328 3.92 -0.61 -19.31
C GLU A 328 3.30 -0.06 -20.60
N ARG A 329 2.94 1.23 -20.62
CA ARG A 329 2.44 1.90 -21.84
C ARG A 329 3.52 1.92 -22.92
N LEU A 330 4.75 2.27 -22.55
CA LEU A 330 5.88 2.29 -23.48
C LEU A 330 6.16 0.89 -24.06
N ALA A 331 6.17 -0.16 -23.22
CA ALA A 331 6.36 -1.53 -23.69
C ALA A 331 5.32 -1.93 -24.74
N ARG A 332 4.04 -1.62 -24.50
CA ARG A 332 2.96 -1.85 -25.48
C ARG A 332 3.16 -1.10 -26.79
N LEU A 333 3.58 0.18 -26.73
CA LEU A 333 3.90 0.97 -27.91
C LEU A 333 5.07 0.38 -28.73
N LEU A 334 6.03 -0.25 -28.02
CA LEU A 334 7.15 -0.97 -28.63
C LEU A 334 6.81 -2.39 -29.10
N GLY A 335 5.52 -2.77 -29.05
CA GLY A 335 5.05 -4.09 -29.48
C GLY A 335 5.29 -5.22 -28.46
N VAL A 336 5.61 -4.87 -27.21
CA VAL A 336 5.92 -5.83 -26.13
C VAL A 336 4.77 -5.89 -25.13
N THR A 337 4.04 -7.01 -25.08
CA THR A 337 2.84 -7.18 -24.25
C THR A 337 2.99 -8.21 -23.14
N ASP A 338 3.93 -9.14 -23.27
CA ASP A 338 4.14 -10.23 -22.31
C ASP A 338 5.37 -10.01 -21.41
N ARG A 339 5.52 -10.87 -20.42
CA ARG A 339 6.59 -10.78 -19.42
C ARG A 339 7.98 -11.08 -19.99
N ASP A 340 8.06 -12.07 -20.88
CA ASP A 340 9.34 -12.50 -21.45
C ASP A 340 9.84 -11.47 -22.46
N GLY A 341 8.94 -10.91 -23.27
CA GLY A 341 9.25 -9.77 -24.14
C GLY A 341 9.78 -8.56 -23.37
N ARG A 342 9.15 -8.18 -22.23
CA ARG A 342 9.66 -7.11 -21.37
C ARG A 342 11.05 -7.42 -20.82
N ARG A 343 11.31 -8.67 -20.42
CA ARG A 343 12.62 -9.09 -19.96
C ARG A 343 13.67 -9.02 -21.07
N ASN A 344 13.34 -9.49 -22.27
CA ASN A 344 14.25 -9.47 -23.43
C ASN A 344 14.56 -8.03 -23.88
N LEU A 345 13.54 -7.14 -23.89
CA LEU A 345 13.74 -5.71 -24.12
C LEU A 345 14.69 -5.10 -23.11
N GLY A 346 14.54 -5.44 -21.81
CA GLY A 346 15.45 -5.01 -20.76
C GLY A 346 16.88 -5.51 -20.93
N LEU A 347 17.07 -6.77 -21.34
CA LEU A 347 18.40 -7.33 -21.65
C LEU A 347 19.05 -6.63 -22.85
N ALA A 348 18.26 -6.31 -23.89
CA ALA A 348 18.75 -5.55 -25.05
C ALA A 348 19.13 -4.11 -24.66
N ALA A 349 18.33 -3.45 -23.82
CA ALA A 349 18.57 -2.11 -23.34
C ALA A 349 19.85 -1.97 -22.49
N VAL A 350 20.16 -2.97 -21.65
CA VAL A 350 21.43 -2.99 -20.89
C VAL A 350 22.66 -2.99 -21.80
N ARG A 351 22.53 -3.55 -23.01
CA ARG A 351 23.61 -3.61 -24.01
C ARG A 351 23.64 -2.43 -24.98
N ALA A 352 22.56 -1.64 -24.98
CA ALA A 352 22.44 -0.49 -25.86
C ALA A 352 23.39 0.64 -25.42
N SER A 353 23.90 1.40 -26.36
CA SER A 353 24.69 2.58 -26.07
C SER A 353 23.80 3.68 -25.49
N PRO A 354 24.26 4.44 -24.45
CA PRO A 354 23.55 5.58 -23.95
C PRO A 354 23.31 6.62 -25.08
N THR A 355 22.04 6.97 -25.30
CA THR A 355 21.71 7.93 -26.37
C THR A 355 21.86 9.38 -25.96
N GLY A 356 21.91 9.65 -24.64
CA GLY A 356 21.87 11.01 -24.07
C GLY A 356 20.56 11.75 -24.35
N ARG A 357 19.55 11.07 -24.91
CA ARG A 357 18.29 11.69 -25.37
C ARG A 357 17.18 11.53 -24.33
N ARG A 358 16.34 12.55 -24.24
CA ARG A 358 15.12 12.50 -23.44
C ARG A 358 13.96 12.02 -24.32
N VAL A 359 13.44 10.84 -24.00
CA VAL A 359 12.32 10.20 -24.71
C VAL A 359 10.98 10.37 -24.01
N LEU A 360 10.99 10.73 -22.71
CA LEU A 360 9.80 11.06 -21.94
C LEU A 360 9.76 12.56 -21.65
N ARG A 361 8.58 13.16 -21.72
CA ARG A 361 8.29 14.55 -21.34
C ARG A 361 7.08 14.57 -20.43
N GLU A 362 7.16 15.33 -19.35
CA GLU A 362 6.00 15.67 -18.53
C GLU A 362 5.46 17.04 -18.95
N ILE A 363 4.18 17.08 -19.27
CA ILE A 363 3.43 18.30 -19.61
C ILE A 363 2.10 18.21 -18.87
N ASP A 364 1.80 19.19 -18.01
CA ASP A 364 0.55 19.27 -17.24
C ASP A 364 0.24 17.97 -16.43
N GLY A 365 1.26 17.39 -15.80
CA GLY A 365 1.14 16.16 -15.02
C GLY A 365 0.94 14.88 -15.84
N GLN A 366 1.01 14.96 -17.17
CA GLN A 366 0.94 13.81 -18.07
C GLN A 366 2.29 13.50 -18.70
N THR A 367 2.59 12.20 -18.81
CA THR A 367 3.82 11.73 -19.46
C THR A 367 3.56 11.50 -20.95
N TYR A 368 4.30 12.20 -21.79
CA TYR A 368 4.30 12.06 -23.24
C TYR A 368 5.58 11.38 -23.70
N LEU A 369 5.48 10.60 -24.78
CA LEU A 369 6.65 10.17 -25.53
C LEU A 369 7.21 11.38 -26.28
N GLY A 370 8.49 11.71 -26.03
CA GLY A 370 9.19 12.81 -26.72
C GLY A 370 9.37 12.54 -28.22
N PRO A 371 9.93 13.48 -28.99
CA PRO A 371 10.14 13.26 -30.40
C PRO A 371 10.99 12.00 -30.61
N LEU A 372 10.40 11.01 -31.29
CA LEU A 372 11.15 9.86 -31.76
C LEU A 372 12.05 10.37 -32.88
N VAL A 373 13.34 10.23 -32.67
CA VAL A 373 14.34 10.62 -33.65
C VAL A 373 14.65 9.42 -34.52
N GLU A 374 14.75 9.64 -35.82
CA GLU A 374 15.12 8.62 -36.78
C GLU A 374 16.39 7.85 -36.34
N GLY A 375 16.36 6.52 -36.43
CA GLY A 375 17.49 5.65 -36.09
C GLY A 375 17.54 5.10 -34.67
N LEU A 376 16.61 5.46 -33.76
CA LEU A 376 16.56 4.84 -32.44
C LEU A 376 15.91 3.42 -32.51
N THR A 377 16.58 2.46 -31.94
CA THR A 377 16.04 1.11 -31.73
C THR A 377 15.11 1.06 -30.53
N PRO A 378 14.16 0.10 -30.45
CA PRO A 378 13.34 -0.11 -29.25
C PRO A 378 14.15 -0.25 -27.96
N ALA A 379 15.33 -0.89 -28.01
CA ALA A 379 16.22 -1.06 -26.88
C ALA A 379 16.79 0.28 -26.37
N GLU A 380 17.18 1.17 -27.27
CA GLU A 380 17.69 2.50 -26.94
C GLU A 380 16.60 3.41 -26.37
N VAL A 381 15.38 3.34 -26.93
CA VAL A 381 14.22 4.08 -26.39
C VAL A 381 13.89 3.58 -24.98
N TRP A 382 13.92 2.26 -24.76
CA TRP A 382 13.69 1.66 -23.44
C TRP A 382 14.75 2.07 -22.44
N ALA A 383 16.03 1.99 -22.79
CA ALA A 383 17.14 2.41 -21.93
C ALA A 383 16.99 3.88 -21.51
N ALA A 384 16.78 4.78 -22.49
CA ALA A 384 16.61 6.20 -22.22
C ALA A 384 15.40 6.52 -21.33
N ALA A 385 14.28 5.81 -21.50
CA ALA A 385 13.11 5.97 -20.64
C ALA A 385 13.38 5.52 -19.20
N VAL A 386 14.02 4.37 -19.04
CA VAL A 386 14.39 3.82 -17.72
C VAL A 386 15.36 4.75 -17.01
N ASP A 387 16.37 5.27 -17.69
CA ASP A 387 17.33 6.22 -17.10
C ASP A 387 16.64 7.52 -16.65
N GLN A 388 15.72 8.05 -17.47
CA GLN A 388 14.97 9.25 -17.10
C GLN A 388 14.08 9.05 -15.87
N LEU A 389 13.43 7.89 -15.74
CA LEU A 389 12.62 7.55 -14.56
C LEU A 389 13.51 7.36 -13.32
N ALA A 390 14.67 6.70 -13.46
CA ALA A 390 15.63 6.57 -12.37
C ALA A 390 16.17 7.94 -11.90
N ASP A 391 16.40 8.87 -12.83
CA ASP A 391 16.77 10.25 -12.51
C ASP A 391 15.65 11.00 -11.78
N SER A 392 14.40 10.79 -12.17
CA SER A 392 13.24 11.41 -11.48
C SER A 392 13.14 10.90 -10.05
N ALA A 393 13.28 9.59 -9.83
CA ALA A 393 13.35 9.01 -8.51
C ALA A 393 14.53 9.61 -7.68
N GLY A 394 15.71 9.74 -8.29
CA GLY A 394 16.87 10.34 -7.61
C GLY A 394 16.65 11.78 -7.20
N ARG A 395 15.96 12.60 -8.00
CA ARG A 395 15.60 13.97 -7.60
C ARG A 395 14.64 13.98 -6.42
N ALA A 396 13.63 13.11 -6.41
CA ALA A 396 12.70 12.97 -5.30
C ALA A 396 13.42 12.53 -4.01
N ILE A 397 14.35 11.61 -4.11
CA ILE A 397 15.18 11.18 -2.97
C ILE A 397 16.00 12.36 -2.43
N GLY A 398 16.62 13.16 -3.29
CA GLY A 398 17.35 14.35 -2.87
C GLY A 398 16.50 15.36 -2.11
N LEU A 399 15.23 15.55 -2.49
CA LEU A 399 14.27 16.37 -1.73
C LEU A 399 13.98 15.79 -0.35
N ILE A 400 13.77 14.48 -0.27
CA ILE A 400 13.54 13.79 1.01
C ILE A 400 14.77 13.90 1.91
N GLU A 401 15.96 13.63 1.37
CA GLU A 401 17.21 13.65 2.13
C GLU A 401 17.59 15.02 2.67
N ALA A 402 17.28 16.07 1.95
CA ALA A 402 17.50 17.45 2.41
C ALA A 402 16.78 17.75 3.74
N GLU A 403 15.66 17.06 4.01
CA GLU A 403 14.84 17.31 5.19
C GLU A 403 15.00 16.24 6.29
N VAL A 404 15.27 14.98 5.91
CA VAL A 404 15.30 13.87 6.88
C VAL A 404 16.66 13.16 6.94
N GLY A 405 17.67 13.69 6.26
CA GLY A 405 19.02 13.15 6.21
C GLY A 405 19.20 12.02 5.19
N VAL A 406 20.46 11.75 4.84
CA VAL A 406 20.85 10.77 3.83
C VAL A 406 20.49 9.35 4.28
N HIS A 407 19.99 8.53 3.34
CA HIS A 407 19.77 7.11 3.59
C HIS A 407 21.12 6.35 3.67
N ARG A 408 21.11 5.26 4.44
CA ARG A 408 22.28 4.37 4.56
C ARG A 408 22.15 3.15 3.65
N ASP A 409 20.94 2.64 3.52
CA ASP A 409 20.61 1.44 2.76
C ASP A 409 19.42 1.67 1.85
N VAL A 410 19.39 1.02 0.70
CA VAL A 410 18.25 1.00 -0.22
C VAL A 410 17.75 -0.42 -0.40
N VAL A 411 16.48 -0.65 -0.12
CA VAL A 411 15.78 -1.91 -0.39
C VAL A 411 14.99 -1.77 -1.68
N LEU A 412 15.35 -2.54 -2.71
CA LEU A 412 14.68 -2.56 -3.99
C LEU A 412 13.60 -3.64 -4.01
N ALA A 413 12.35 -3.27 -4.27
CA ALA A 413 11.21 -4.18 -4.32
C ALA A 413 10.31 -3.92 -5.54
N GLY A 414 9.35 -4.81 -5.76
CA GLY A 414 8.34 -4.64 -6.82
C GLY A 414 8.65 -5.36 -8.13
N GLY A 415 7.61 -5.53 -8.94
CA GLY A 415 7.64 -6.37 -10.14
C GLY A 415 8.60 -5.91 -11.23
N TRP A 416 8.81 -4.60 -11.36
CA TRP A 416 9.71 -4.04 -12.36
C TRP A 416 11.20 -4.26 -12.05
N MET A 417 11.58 -4.58 -10.81
CA MET A 417 12.96 -4.97 -10.49
C MET A 417 13.40 -6.27 -11.17
N ARG A 418 12.45 -7.04 -11.72
CA ARG A 418 12.75 -8.21 -12.57
C ARG A 418 13.17 -7.82 -14.00
N ASN A 419 12.99 -6.55 -14.40
CA ASN A 419 13.50 -6.05 -15.68
C ASN A 419 14.97 -5.67 -15.55
N PRO A 420 15.88 -6.27 -16.36
CA PRO A 420 17.33 -6.04 -16.20
C PRO A 420 17.76 -4.59 -16.36
N ALA A 421 17.14 -3.81 -17.26
CA ALA A 421 17.49 -2.41 -17.45
C ALA A 421 17.06 -1.57 -16.23
N VAL A 422 15.87 -1.80 -15.68
CA VAL A 422 15.39 -1.09 -14.48
C VAL A 422 16.33 -1.39 -13.31
N LEU A 423 16.64 -2.65 -13.06
CA LEU A 423 17.53 -3.04 -11.97
C LEU A 423 18.94 -2.44 -12.13
N ALA A 424 19.48 -2.43 -13.35
CA ALA A 424 20.79 -1.85 -13.65
C ALA A 424 20.80 -0.33 -13.39
N ALA A 425 19.79 0.40 -13.89
CA ALA A 425 19.70 1.85 -13.70
C ALA A 425 19.58 2.22 -12.20
N LYS A 426 18.77 1.47 -11.44
CA LYS A 426 18.60 1.67 -10.00
C LYS A 426 19.91 1.38 -9.24
N ARG A 427 20.60 0.28 -9.54
CA ARG A 427 21.90 -0.03 -8.95
C ARG A 427 22.97 1.02 -9.25
N THR A 428 22.99 1.52 -10.47
CA THR A 428 23.89 2.62 -10.85
C THR A 428 23.59 3.88 -10.03
N ARG A 429 22.31 4.20 -9.84
CA ARG A 429 21.88 5.39 -9.12
C ARG A 429 22.21 5.32 -7.63
N TYR A 430 22.01 4.18 -6.99
CA TYR A 430 22.19 4.00 -5.55
C TYR A 430 23.60 3.52 -5.15
N GLY A 431 24.43 3.16 -6.12
CA GLY A 431 25.78 2.65 -5.83
C GLY A 431 25.76 1.38 -5.00
N GLY A 432 26.74 1.23 -4.11
CA GLY A 432 26.90 0.05 -3.26
C GLY A 432 25.87 -0.11 -2.13
N SER A 433 24.99 0.87 -1.90
CA SER A 433 23.96 0.82 -0.86
C SER A 433 22.70 0.02 -1.26
N ALA A 434 22.56 -0.33 -2.55
CA ALA A 434 21.38 -1.03 -3.04
C ALA A 434 21.44 -2.53 -2.75
N SER A 435 20.54 -3.02 -1.90
CA SER A 435 20.23 -4.45 -1.76
C SER A 435 18.96 -4.77 -2.52
N ALA A 436 19.01 -5.71 -3.45
CA ALA A 436 17.82 -6.23 -4.10
C ALA A 436 17.29 -7.39 -3.26
N ASP A 437 16.28 -7.16 -2.46
CA ASP A 437 15.59 -8.26 -1.77
C ASP A 437 14.30 -8.57 -2.52
N ALA A 438 14.47 -9.06 -3.74
CA ALA A 438 13.38 -9.53 -4.60
C ALA A 438 12.72 -10.83 -4.10
N ALA A 439 13.11 -11.32 -2.92
CA ALA A 439 12.68 -12.62 -2.42
C ALA A 439 11.28 -12.62 -1.78
N VAL A 440 10.74 -11.45 -1.40
CA VAL A 440 9.41 -11.38 -0.79
C VAL A 440 8.39 -11.09 -1.88
N ASN A 441 7.70 -12.15 -2.33
CA ASN A 441 6.50 -11.98 -3.12
C ASN A 441 5.38 -11.50 -2.20
N GLU A 442 4.47 -10.65 -2.71
CA GLU A 442 3.29 -10.19 -1.98
C GLU A 442 3.63 -9.55 -0.61
N ALA A 443 4.62 -8.64 -0.60
CA ALA A 443 5.16 -8.03 0.62
C ALA A 443 4.08 -7.35 1.49
N GLY A 444 3.05 -6.73 0.88
CA GLY A 444 1.90 -6.16 1.62
C GLY A 444 1.18 -7.24 2.43
N ALA A 445 0.79 -8.35 1.79
CA ALA A 445 0.10 -9.45 2.48
C ALA A 445 1.00 -10.12 3.55
N VAL A 446 2.30 -10.29 3.28
CA VAL A 446 3.26 -10.83 4.27
C VAL A 446 3.33 -9.93 5.50
N GLY A 447 3.47 -8.62 5.32
CA GLY A 447 3.50 -7.67 6.42
C GLY A 447 2.18 -7.63 7.21
N ALA A 448 1.03 -7.71 6.53
CA ALA A 448 -0.27 -7.79 7.16
C ALA A 448 -0.44 -9.09 7.98
N ALA A 449 0.04 -10.24 7.46
CA ALA A 449 0.05 -11.49 8.20
C ALA A 449 0.92 -11.37 9.47
N TYR A 450 2.11 -10.77 9.37
CA TYR A 450 2.94 -10.51 10.55
C TYR A 450 2.19 -9.70 11.61
N LEU A 451 1.56 -8.58 11.21
CA LEU A 451 0.82 -7.70 12.12
C LEU A 451 -0.40 -8.39 12.72
N SER A 452 -1.02 -9.35 12.00
CA SER A 452 -2.08 -10.18 12.58
C SER A 452 -1.57 -11.12 13.69
N GLY A 453 -0.35 -11.62 13.54
CA GLY A 453 0.34 -12.37 14.59
C GLY A 453 0.67 -11.52 15.82
N VAL A 454 1.00 -10.24 15.61
CA VAL A 454 1.16 -9.25 16.68
C VAL A 454 -0.16 -9.02 17.42
N ALA A 455 -1.25 -8.79 16.68
CA ALA A 455 -2.59 -8.60 17.25
C ALA A 455 -3.08 -9.82 18.04
N ALA A 456 -2.75 -11.03 17.57
CA ALA A 456 -3.08 -12.28 18.25
C ALA A 456 -2.13 -12.61 19.44
N GLY A 457 -1.15 -11.75 19.74
CA GLY A 457 -0.17 -11.97 20.82
C GLY A 457 0.85 -13.09 20.56
N LEU A 458 1.01 -13.50 19.30
CA LEU A 458 1.89 -14.60 18.89
C LEU A 458 3.26 -14.13 18.40
N LEU A 459 3.34 -12.90 17.93
CA LEU A 459 4.56 -12.27 17.40
C LEU A 459 4.85 -10.96 18.14
N PRO A 460 6.11 -10.57 18.27
CA PRO A 460 6.47 -9.30 18.91
C PRO A 460 6.05 -8.12 18.01
N ARG A 461 5.83 -6.95 18.60
CA ARG A 461 5.60 -5.72 17.85
C ARG A 461 6.84 -5.37 17.04
N PRO A 462 6.67 -4.82 15.80
CA PRO A 462 7.81 -4.38 15.02
C PRO A 462 8.53 -3.24 15.75
N ALA A 463 9.86 -3.37 15.83
CA ALA A 463 10.75 -2.32 16.31
C ALA A 463 11.47 -1.67 15.14
N VAL A 464 12.02 -0.46 15.36
CA VAL A 464 12.76 0.30 14.32
C VAL A 464 14.02 -0.40 13.85
N ASP A 465 14.51 -1.40 14.63
CA ASP A 465 15.69 -2.20 14.29
C ASP A 465 15.39 -3.34 13.29
N GLY A 466 14.17 -3.37 12.75
CA GLY A 466 13.71 -4.37 11.79
C GLY A 466 12.82 -5.45 12.39
N LEU A 467 12.22 -6.26 11.52
CA LEU A 467 11.53 -7.46 11.95
C LEU A 467 12.54 -8.47 12.50
N PRO A 468 12.22 -9.14 13.61
CA PRO A 468 12.92 -10.38 13.94
C PRO A 468 12.88 -11.29 12.70
N GLN A 469 13.85 -12.18 12.54
CA GLN A 469 14.09 -13.02 11.33
C GLN A 469 12.90 -13.91 10.90
N TRP A 470 11.72 -13.34 10.83
CA TRP A 470 10.43 -14.01 10.52
C TRP A 470 10.33 -14.27 9.03
N ASN A 471 11.09 -14.28 8.18
CA ASN A 471 11.01 -14.68 6.77
C ASN A 471 12.39 -14.96 6.14
N GLN A 472 13.46 -14.97 6.96
CA GLN A 472 14.82 -15.21 6.44
C GLN A 472 15.09 -16.69 6.15
N SER A 473 14.25 -17.60 6.69
CA SER A 473 14.37 -19.04 6.43
C SER A 473 13.77 -19.49 5.09
N ALA A 474 13.04 -18.62 4.42
CA ALA A 474 12.45 -18.89 3.10
C ALA A 474 13.39 -18.60 1.91
N ARG A 475 14.64 -18.20 2.14
CA ARG A 475 15.63 -18.08 1.06
C ARG A 475 15.90 -19.48 0.50
N PRO A 476 15.75 -19.71 -0.82
CA PRO A 476 16.30 -20.92 -1.43
C PRO A 476 17.80 -20.93 -1.11
N ARG A 477 18.28 -22.01 -0.53
CA ARG A 477 19.74 -22.26 -0.45
C ARG A 477 20.25 -22.15 -1.88
N GLU A 478 21.11 -21.19 -2.14
CA GLU A 478 21.89 -21.17 -3.37
C GLU A 478 22.51 -22.55 -3.51
N ALA A 479 22.17 -23.24 -4.61
CA ALA A 479 22.82 -24.49 -4.95
C ALA A 479 24.33 -24.15 -5.08
N SER A 480 25.14 -24.63 -4.15
CA SER A 480 26.58 -24.57 -4.25
C SER A 480 26.95 -25.20 -5.60
N GLN A 481 27.40 -24.38 -6.53
CA GLN A 481 28.09 -24.84 -7.71
C GLN A 481 29.42 -25.44 -7.25
N THR A 482 29.49 -26.74 -7.19
CA THR A 482 30.72 -27.51 -7.32
C THR A 482 30.92 -27.86 -8.78
#